data_ded10ebb322d05a5cb0401cad1aafe3e
#
_entry.id   ded10ebb322d05a5cb0401cad1aafe3e
#
_cell.length_a   1.000
_cell.length_b   1.000
_cell.length_c   1.000
_cell.angle_alpha   90.00
_cell.angle_beta   90.00
_cell.angle_gamma   90.00
#
_symmetry.space_group_name_H-M   'P 1'
#
loop_
_entity.id
_entity.type
_entity.pdbx_description
1 polymer ?
#
loop_
_entity_poly.entity_id
_entity_poly.type
_entity_poly.pdbx_seq_one_letter_code
_entity_poly.pdbx_strand_id
1 'polypeptide(L)'
;FDIDIEYVKCTLFCFNLRMQSKKALKEWALNNFRSNETDEFLKFLLDKNVTTGISSARLSKRLAKKLDPRINMTLLDVCKYIMNNPANDDTLWVVQSYVEKVRLAFECKPTFDNEMAFIHDVFTKQLRLGVDAKTVNRVYGCKLIPVFDVQLAKSIDNVKIPHGEWLSISQKINGNRCVCYRGKMYSRQGKQWTGLDYIMSDLRKLGFESQVWCLDGELVYKNEEGLSDNDAFIKGTGILNSLDADKSCIKYVIFDWISNRDFDKGISQDSYKSRKDLLIELSYDIHRLGVENVE
;
A
#
# COMPACT_ATOMS: atom_id res chain seq x y z
N PHE A 1 -30.58 -7.47 -19.26
CA PHE A 1 -29.43 -6.55 -19.17
C PHE A 1 -28.22 -7.21 -19.79
N ASP A 2 -27.53 -6.49 -20.67
CA ASP A 2 -26.27 -6.95 -21.26
C ASP A 2 -25.10 -6.52 -20.37
N ILE A 3 -24.20 -7.46 -20.09
CA ILE A 3 -22.98 -7.17 -19.39
C ILE A 3 -21.89 -6.73 -20.38
N ASP A 4 -21.03 -5.82 -19.95
CA ASP A 4 -19.97 -5.30 -20.82
C ASP A 4 -18.84 -6.33 -21.07
N ILE A 5 -18.18 -6.20 -22.22
CA ILE A 5 -17.13 -7.11 -22.64
C ILE A 5 -15.91 -7.12 -21.73
N GLU A 6 -15.63 -5.97 -21.06
CA GLU A 6 -14.52 -5.85 -20.12
C GLU A 6 -14.77 -6.69 -18.89
N TYR A 7 -16.01 -6.71 -18.37
CA TYR A 7 -16.42 -7.61 -17.29
C TYR A 7 -16.14 -9.06 -17.66
N VAL A 8 -16.56 -9.50 -18.85
CA VAL A 8 -16.37 -10.88 -19.32
C VAL A 8 -14.88 -11.22 -19.41
N LYS A 9 -14.07 -10.32 -20.02
CA LYS A 9 -12.62 -10.53 -20.13
C LYS A 9 -11.94 -10.62 -18.78
N CYS A 10 -12.25 -9.70 -17.87
CA CYS A 10 -11.66 -9.68 -16.54
C CYS A 10 -12.06 -10.89 -15.68
N THR A 11 -13.33 -11.32 -15.76
CA THR A 11 -13.83 -12.51 -15.06
C THR A 11 -13.15 -13.76 -15.56
N LEU A 12 -13.08 -13.97 -16.88
CA LEU A 12 -12.40 -15.12 -17.50
C LEU A 12 -10.91 -15.15 -17.16
N PHE A 13 -10.24 -14.02 -17.20
CA PHE A 13 -8.84 -13.90 -16.80
C PHE A 13 -8.64 -14.33 -15.35
N CYS A 14 -9.43 -13.76 -14.42
CA CYS A 14 -9.34 -14.10 -13.00
C CYS A 14 -9.66 -15.57 -12.73
N PHE A 15 -10.67 -16.13 -13.40
CA PHE A 15 -11.03 -17.53 -13.30
C PHE A 15 -9.87 -18.42 -13.73
N ASN A 16 -9.31 -18.19 -14.93
CA ASN A 16 -8.18 -18.98 -15.43
C ASN A 16 -6.96 -18.88 -14.49
N LEU A 17 -6.67 -17.71 -13.94
CA LEU A 17 -5.56 -17.51 -13.03
C LEU A 17 -5.77 -18.23 -11.68
N ARG A 18 -6.98 -18.19 -11.14
CA ARG A 18 -7.34 -18.82 -9.85
C ARG A 18 -7.38 -20.33 -9.90
N MET A 19 -7.80 -20.91 -11.04
CA MET A 19 -7.83 -22.35 -11.26
C MET A 19 -6.45 -23.01 -11.26
N GLN A 20 -5.38 -22.22 -11.45
CA GLN A 20 -4.04 -22.76 -11.46
C GLN A 20 -3.49 -22.92 -10.04
N SER A 21 -3.07 -24.11 -9.67
CA SER A 21 -2.42 -24.40 -8.38
C SER A 21 -0.90 -24.20 -8.41
N LYS A 22 -0.27 -24.44 -9.56
CA LYS A 22 1.20 -24.37 -9.73
C LYS A 22 1.64 -23.00 -10.22
N LYS A 23 2.77 -22.51 -9.69
CA LYS A 23 3.36 -21.22 -10.05
C LYS A 23 3.56 -21.06 -11.56
N ALA A 24 4.16 -22.06 -12.22
CA ALA A 24 4.42 -22.01 -13.67
C ALA A 24 3.12 -21.87 -14.49
N LEU A 25 2.04 -22.53 -14.08
CA LEU A 25 0.76 -22.42 -14.76
C LEU A 25 0.09 -21.05 -14.52
N LYS A 26 0.30 -20.43 -13.37
CA LYS A 26 -0.14 -19.04 -13.11
C LYS A 26 0.61 -18.06 -14.01
N GLU A 27 1.92 -18.23 -14.15
CA GLU A 27 2.74 -17.40 -15.05
C GLU A 27 2.32 -17.59 -16.53
N TRP A 28 2.01 -18.82 -16.92
CA TRP A 28 1.43 -19.10 -18.24
C TRP A 28 0.08 -18.39 -18.43
N ALA A 29 -0.83 -18.47 -17.44
CA ALA A 29 -2.14 -17.81 -17.52
C ALA A 29 -2.01 -16.30 -17.60
N LEU A 30 -1.11 -15.68 -16.83
CA LEU A 30 -0.80 -14.25 -16.90
C LEU A 30 -0.44 -13.82 -18.34
N ASN A 31 0.43 -14.58 -19.02
CA ASN A 31 0.86 -14.25 -20.37
C ASN A 31 -0.22 -14.51 -21.42
N ASN A 32 -0.93 -15.64 -21.33
CA ASN A 32 -1.86 -16.06 -22.38
C ASN A 32 -3.20 -15.33 -22.36
N PHE A 33 -3.62 -14.82 -21.22
CA PHE A 33 -4.86 -14.03 -21.07
C PHE A 33 -4.60 -12.54 -20.85
N ARG A 34 -3.37 -12.07 -21.15
CA ARG A 34 -3.02 -10.64 -21.05
C ARG A 34 -3.73 -9.83 -22.13
N SER A 35 -4.28 -8.71 -21.73
CA SER A 35 -4.83 -7.67 -22.61
C SER A 35 -4.69 -6.31 -21.92
N ASN A 36 -4.98 -5.22 -22.63
CA ASN A 36 -4.99 -3.89 -22.02
C ASN A 36 -6.00 -3.81 -20.87
N GLU A 37 -7.16 -4.43 -21.03
CA GLU A 37 -8.20 -4.45 -20.02
C GLU A 37 -7.75 -5.20 -18.76
N THR A 38 -7.12 -6.37 -18.92
CA THR A 38 -6.60 -7.13 -17.78
C THR A 38 -5.42 -6.43 -17.12
N ASP A 39 -4.58 -5.71 -17.86
CA ASP A 39 -3.49 -4.89 -17.31
C ASP A 39 -4.04 -3.76 -16.42
N GLU A 40 -5.07 -3.04 -16.86
CA GLU A 40 -5.74 -1.99 -16.07
C GLU A 40 -6.45 -2.58 -14.85
N PHE A 41 -7.11 -3.71 -15.01
CA PHE A 41 -7.76 -4.40 -13.92
C PHE A 41 -6.79 -4.90 -12.84
N LEU A 42 -5.63 -5.43 -13.24
CA LEU A 42 -4.58 -5.83 -12.32
C LEU A 42 -3.99 -4.64 -11.55
N LYS A 43 -3.83 -3.48 -12.19
CA LYS A 43 -3.45 -2.24 -11.48
C LYS A 43 -4.46 -1.91 -10.41
N PHE A 44 -5.76 -1.89 -10.76
CA PHE A 44 -6.80 -1.62 -9.77
C PHE A 44 -6.76 -2.61 -8.60
N LEU A 45 -6.62 -3.90 -8.85
CA LEU A 45 -6.66 -4.93 -7.82
C LEU A 45 -5.39 -4.98 -6.95
N LEU A 46 -4.20 -4.86 -7.55
CA LEU A 46 -2.93 -5.19 -6.91
C LEU A 46 -2.11 -3.96 -6.47
N ASP A 47 -2.42 -2.78 -7.00
CA ASP A 47 -1.79 -1.56 -6.49
C ASP A 47 -2.29 -1.27 -5.08
N LYS A 48 -1.39 -1.32 -4.12
CA LYS A 48 -1.69 -1.07 -2.70
C LYS A 48 -2.07 0.38 -2.39
N ASN A 49 -1.71 1.31 -3.28
CA ASN A 49 -2.08 2.72 -3.15
C ASN A 49 -3.52 2.99 -3.61
N VAL A 50 -4.09 2.09 -4.41
CA VAL A 50 -5.50 2.14 -4.79
C VAL A 50 -6.34 1.60 -3.63
N THR A 51 -7.08 2.48 -2.97
CA THR A 51 -8.04 2.15 -1.91
C THR A 51 -9.44 2.51 -2.39
N THR A 52 -10.39 1.59 -2.25
CA THR A 52 -11.77 1.86 -2.67
C THR A 52 -12.57 2.60 -1.59
N GLY A 53 -12.15 2.48 -0.32
CA GLY A 53 -12.93 2.97 0.82
C GLY A 53 -14.30 2.29 0.95
N ILE A 54 -14.49 1.15 0.27
CA ILE A 54 -15.74 0.39 0.25
C ILE A 54 -15.53 -0.93 0.98
N SER A 55 -16.06 -1.02 2.20
CA SER A 55 -16.18 -2.28 2.95
C SER A 55 -17.44 -3.03 2.53
N SER A 56 -17.54 -4.32 2.90
CA SER A 56 -18.76 -5.10 2.67
C SER A 56 -20.00 -4.46 3.27
N ALA A 57 -19.89 -3.93 4.51
CA ALA A 57 -20.98 -3.22 5.17
C ALA A 57 -21.38 -1.93 4.41
N ARG A 58 -20.39 -1.22 3.89
CA ARG A 58 -20.65 -0.02 3.10
C ARG A 58 -21.27 -0.33 1.74
N LEU A 59 -20.80 -1.40 1.07
CA LEU A 59 -21.39 -1.85 -0.20
C LEU A 59 -22.86 -2.24 -0.06
N SER A 60 -23.28 -2.70 1.12
CA SER A 60 -24.67 -3.04 1.45
C SER A 60 -25.47 -1.86 2.03
N LYS A 61 -24.87 -0.67 2.20
CA LYS A 61 -25.55 0.54 2.71
C LYS A 61 -26.69 0.94 1.78
N ARG A 62 -27.90 1.15 2.35
CA ARG A 62 -29.01 1.71 1.59
C ARG A 62 -28.77 3.19 1.33
N LEU A 63 -28.78 3.58 0.07
CA LEU A 63 -28.70 4.98 -0.35
C LEU A 63 -30.09 5.60 -0.50
N ALA A 64 -30.19 6.91 -0.30
CA ALA A 64 -31.42 7.66 -0.55
C ALA A 64 -31.73 7.76 -2.06
N LYS A 65 -30.67 7.85 -2.88
CA LYS A 65 -30.78 7.91 -4.34
C LYS A 65 -31.06 6.52 -4.91
N LYS A 66 -32.07 6.41 -5.78
CA LYS A 66 -32.39 5.14 -6.45
C LYS A 66 -31.23 4.70 -7.35
N LEU A 67 -30.89 3.42 -7.31
CA LEU A 67 -29.87 2.83 -8.18
C LEU A 67 -30.32 2.83 -9.64
N ASP A 68 -29.36 3.01 -10.54
CA ASP A 68 -29.58 2.96 -11.98
C ASP A 68 -28.80 1.80 -12.62
N PRO A 69 -29.41 0.63 -12.80
CA PRO A 69 -28.74 -0.51 -13.43
C PRO A 69 -28.46 -0.31 -14.93
N ARG A 70 -28.99 0.76 -15.55
CA ARG A 70 -28.69 1.12 -16.93
C ARG A 70 -27.49 2.05 -17.05
N ILE A 71 -26.73 2.21 -15.97
CA ILE A 71 -25.51 3.04 -15.97
C ILE A 71 -24.63 2.67 -17.17
N ASN A 72 -24.30 3.69 -17.99
CA ASN A 72 -23.44 3.52 -19.17
C ASN A 72 -21.96 3.56 -18.78
N MET A 73 -21.56 2.60 -17.97
CA MET A 73 -20.18 2.39 -17.54
C MET A 73 -19.82 0.92 -17.65
N THR A 74 -18.57 0.65 -18.01
CA THR A 74 -17.98 -0.69 -18.00
C THR A 74 -17.38 -0.99 -16.62
N LEU A 75 -16.95 -2.23 -16.38
CA LEU A 75 -16.23 -2.58 -15.16
C LEU A 75 -15.01 -1.68 -14.93
N LEU A 76 -14.22 -1.44 -15.97
CA LEU A 76 -13.01 -0.63 -15.86
C LEU A 76 -13.32 0.85 -15.67
N ASP A 77 -14.42 1.36 -16.26
CA ASP A 77 -14.88 2.73 -16.01
C ASP A 77 -15.21 2.93 -14.53
N VAL A 78 -15.89 1.96 -13.92
CA VAL A 78 -16.20 2.02 -12.48
C VAL A 78 -14.92 1.92 -11.63
N CYS A 79 -13.99 1.04 -12.00
CA CYS A 79 -12.69 0.97 -11.34
C CYS A 79 -11.92 2.31 -11.42
N LYS A 80 -11.86 2.92 -12.60
CA LYS A 80 -11.26 4.25 -12.82
C LYS A 80 -11.98 5.33 -12.03
N TYR A 81 -13.30 5.28 -11.99
CA TYR A 81 -14.11 6.24 -11.23
C TYR A 81 -13.75 6.19 -9.74
N ILE A 82 -13.67 4.98 -9.16
CA ILE A 82 -13.25 4.77 -7.77
C ILE A 82 -11.84 5.35 -7.51
N MET A 83 -10.90 5.13 -8.43
CA MET A 83 -9.51 5.60 -8.27
C MET A 83 -9.39 7.13 -8.28
N ASN A 84 -10.30 7.82 -8.97
CA ASN A 84 -10.23 9.27 -9.23
C ASN A 84 -11.20 10.10 -8.38
N ASN A 85 -12.05 9.47 -7.57
CA ASN A 85 -13.06 10.15 -6.78
C ASN A 85 -12.97 9.75 -5.30
N PRO A 86 -13.35 10.65 -4.38
CA PRO A 86 -13.39 10.33 -2.96
C PRO A 86 -14.43 9.24 -2.68
N ALA A 87 -14.19 8.43 -1.66
CA ALA A 87 -15.10 7.38 -1.23
C ALA A 87 -16.31 7.99 -0.46
N ASN A 88 -17.20 8.68 -1.18
CA ASN A 88 -18.45 9.28 -0.69
C ASN A 88 -19.69 8.49 -1.16
N ASP A 89 -20.87 9.01 -0.91
CA ASP A 89 -22.13 8.35 -1.30
C ASP A 89 -22.38 8.42 -2.83
N ASP A 90 -21.82 9.38 -3.54
CA ASP A 90 -21.90 9.43 -5.01
C ASP A 90 -21.08 8.32 -5.65
N THR A 91 -19.84 8.11 -5.16
CA THR A 91 -19.00 6.99 -5.60
C THR A 91 -19.67 5.66 -5.26
N LEU A 92 -20.23 5.54 -4.06
CA LEU A 92 -20.96 4.35 -3.65
C LEU A 92 -22.17 4.08 -4.55
N TRP A 93 -22.92 5.13 -4.94
CA TRP A 93 -24.05 5.02 -5.87
C TRP A 93 -23.62 4.47 -7.24
N VAL A 94 -22.52 4.97 -7.81
CA VAL A 94 -21.96 4.44 -9.07
C VAL A 94 -21.67 2.95 -8.94
N VAL A 95 -20.95 2.57 -7.88
CA VAL A 95 -20.58 1.17 -7.64
C VAL A 95 -21.79 0.28 -7.43
N GLN A 96 -22.74 0.68 -6.58
CA GLN A 96 -23.96 -0.11 -6.33
C GLN A 96 -24.86 -0.20 -7.58
N SER A 97 -24.94 0.86 -8.41
CA SER A 97 -25.67 0.83 -9.67
C SER A 97 -25.06 -0.18 -10.65
N TYR A 98 -23.73 -0.27 -10.69
CA TYR A 98 -23.05 -1.28 -11.50
C TYR A 98 -23.24 -2.70 -10.94
N VAL A 99 -23.15 -2.87 -9.62
CA VAL A 99 -23.45 -4.17 -8.97
C VAL A 99 -24.87 -4.63 -9.30
N GLU A 100 -25.84 -3.70 -9.29
CA GLU A 100 -27.23 -4.00 -9.65
C GLU A 100 -27.37 -4.38 -11.15
N LYS A 101 -26.61 -3.73 -12.04
CA LYS A 101 -26.50 -4.13 -13.46
C LYS A 101 -26.01 -5.58 -13.58
N VAL A 102 -24.94 -5.96 -12.87
CA VAL A 102 -24.43 -7.34 -12.85
C VAL A 102 -25.48 -8.29 -12.28
N ARG A 103 -26.12 -7.95 -11.16
CA ARG A 103 -27.17 -8.75 -10.55
C ARG A 103 -28.28 -9.09 -11.54
N LEU A 104 -28.79 -8.09 -12.24
CA LEU A 104 -29.87 -8.29 -13.22
C LEU A 104 -29.43 -9.07 -14.47
N ALA A 105 -28.16 -8.94 -14.88
CA ALA A 105 -27.63 -9.69 -16.03
C ALA A 105 -27.47 -11.19 -15.73
N PHE A 106 -27.33 -11.57 -14.47
CA PHE A 106 -27.07 -12.95 -14.06
C PHE A 106 -28.17 -13.58 -13.19
N GLU A 107 -29.24 -12.85 -12.83
CA GLU A 107 -30.28 -13.26 -11.88
C GLU A 107 -30.85 -14.66 -12.11
N CYS A 108 -31.00 -15.05 -13.38
CA CYS A 108 -31.54 -16.38 -13.75
C CYS A 108 -30.45 -17.37 -14.23
N LYS A 109 -29.18 -17.09 -14.02
CA LYS A 109 -28.07 -17.93 -14.50
C LYS A 109 -27.50 -18.81 -13.36
N PRO A 110 -27.04 -20.03 -13.68
CA PRO A 110 -26.42 -20.92 -12.66
C PRO A 110 -25.19 -20.32 -11.99
N THR A 111 -24.54 -19.32 -12.61
CA THR A 111 -23.34 -18.64 -12.09
C THR A 111 -23.64 -17.45 -11.18
N PHE A 112 -24.90 -17.16 -10.89
CA PHE A 112 -25.32 -15.95 -10.18
C PHE A 112 -24.53 -15.67 -8.90
N ASP A 113 -24.45 -16.66 -8.00
CA ASP A 113 -23.76 -16.50 -6.72
C ASP A 113 -22.25 -16.24 -6.92
N ASN A 114 -21.63 -16.88 -7.90
CA ASN A 114 -20.21 -16.69 -8.22
C ASN A 114 -19.95 -15.29 -8.78
N GLU A 115 -20.84 -14.78 -9.64
CA GLU A 115 -20.73 -13.44 -10.22
C GLU A 115 -20.93 -12.36 -9.15
N MET A 116 -21.90 -12.57 -8.26
CA MET A 116 -22.12 -11.65 -7.12
C MET A 116 -20.94 -11.64 -6.15
N ALA A 117 -20.37 -12.80 -5.83
CA ALA A 117 -19.17 -12.89 -5.02
C ALA A 117 -17.96 -12.23 -5.71
N PHE A 118 -17.79 -12.45 -7.01
CA PHE A 118 -16.70 -11.85 -7.78
C PHE A 118 -16.76 -10.32 -7.73
N ILE A 119 -17.90 -9.72 -8.10
CA ILE A 119 -18.02 -8.26 -8.16
C ILE A 119 -17.92 -7.61 -6.77
N HIS A 120 -18.45 -8.28 -5.73
CA HIS A 120 -18.26 -7.88 -4.34
C HIS A 120 -16.77 -7.82 -3.98
N ASP A 121 -16.03 -8.90 -4.24
CA ASP A 121 -14.62 -9.00 -3.90
C ASP A 121 -13.74 -8.03 -4.70
N VAL A 122 -14.13 -7.71 -5.93
CA VAL A 122 -13.47 -6.68 -6.75
C VAL A 122 -13.54 -5.32 -6.05
N PHE A 123 -14.74 -4.84 -5.72
CA PHE A 123 -14.92 -3.49 -5.18
C PHE A 123 -14.51 -3.35 -3.72
N THR A 124 -14.54 -4.43 -2.95
CA THR A 124 -13.99 -4.47 -1.58
C THR A 124 -12.48 -4.75 -1.55
N LYS A 125 -11.84 -4.99 -2.70
CA LYS A 125 -10.44 -5.41 -2.85
C LYS A 125 -10.08 -6.68 -2.06
N GLN A 126 -11.02 -7.61 -1.95
CA GLN A 126 -10.83 -8.91 -1.30
C GLN A 126 -10.53 -10.03 -2.29
N LEU A 127 -10.59 -9.76 -3.60
CA LEU A 127 -10.35 -10.74 -4.65
C LEU A 127 -8.91 -11.28 -4.58
N ARG A 128 -8.77 -12.57 -4.28
CA ARG A 128 -7.47 -13.23 -4.21
C ARG A 128 -7.17 -13.95 -5.52
N LEU A 129 -6.16 -13.43 -6.24
CA LEU A 129 -5.70 -14.00 -7.51
C LEU A 129 -4.65 -15.10 -7.32
N GLY A 130 -4.03 -15.18 -6.13
CA GLY A 130 -2.91 -16.08 -5.86
C GLY A 130 -1.61 -15.70 -6.56
N VAL A 131 -1.52 -14.43 -7.02
CA VAL A 131 -0.32 -13.76 -7.51
C VAL A 131 -0.27 -12.35 -6.91
N ASP A 132 0.94 -11.81 -6.77
CA ASP A 132 1.18 -10.46 -6.29
C ASP A 132 1.72 -9.54 -7.40
N ALA A 133 1.80 -8.25 -7.12
CA ALA A 133 2.30 -7.24 -8.05
C ALA A 133 3.73 -7.53 -8.55
N LYS A 134 4.59 -8.08 -7.69
CA LYS A 134 5.97 -8.44 -8.08
C LYS A 134 5.99 -9.58 -9.10
N THR A 135 5.16 -10.58 -8.90
CA THR A 135 5.01 -11.72 -9.82
C THR A 135 4.52 -11.23 -11.18
N VAL A 136 3.49 -10.37 -11.20
CA VAL A 136 2.96 -9.79 -12.44
C VAL A 136 4.04 -8.99 -13.17
N ASN A 137 4.70 -8.06 -12.48
CA ASN A 137 5.76 -7.23 -13.06
C ASN A 137 6.91 -8.07 -13.63
N ARG A 138 7.32 -9.12 -12.92
CA ARG A 138 8.37 -10.03 -13.37
C ARG A 138 7.96 -10.80 -14.63
N VAL A 139 6.76 -11.35 -14.64
CA VAL A 139 6.23 -12.14 -15.77
C VAL A 139 6.07 -11.26 -17.01
N TYR A 140 5.60 -10.03 -16.82
CA TYR A 140 5.38 -9.08 -17.93
C TYR A 140 6.66 -8.35 -18.38
N GLY A 141 7.77 -8.50 -17.64
CA GLY A 141 9.03 -7.82 -17.97
C GLY A 141 8.97 -6.30 -17.86
N CYS A 142 7.98 -5.75 -17.16
CA CYS A 142 7.79 -4.31 -16.97
C CYS A 142 7.20 -3.98 -15.60
N LYS A 143 7.37 -2.74 -15.13
CA LYS A 143 6.74 -2.23 -13.92
C LYS A 143 5.29 -1.80 -14.19
N LEU A 144 4.40 -2.76 -14.47
CA LEU A 144 2.99 -2.48 -14.70
C LEU A 144 2.31 -1.94 -13.45
N ILE A 145 2.61 -2.51 -12.28
CA ILE A 145 2.00 -2.19 -11.00
C ILE A 145 3.08 -1.56 -10.11
N PRO A 146 2.85 -0.37 -9.53
CA PRO A 146 3.80 0.23 -8.61
C PRO A 146 4.07 -0.70 -7.42
N VAL A 147 5.35 -0.88 -7.10
CA VAL A 147 5.79 -1.65 -5.94
C VAL A 147 6.77 -0.79 -5.17
N PHE A 148 6.46 -0.57 -3.90
CA PHE A 148 7.34 0.06 -2.94
C PHE A 148 7.76 -0.98 -1.91
N ASP A 149 9.03 -1.31 -1.90
CA ASP A 149 9.56 -2.37 -1.04
C ASP A 149 10.40 -1.79 0.09
N VAL A 150 10.12 -2.25 1.28
CA VAL A 150 10.92 -1.98 2.46
C VAL A 150 11.43 -3.30 3.03
N GLN A 151 12.58 -3.27 3.68
CA GLN A 151 13.10 -4.43 4.38
C GLN A 151 12.14 -4.85 5.51
N LEU A 152 11.85 -6.15 5.59
CA LEU A 152 11.01 -6.73 6.62
C LEU A 152 11.86 -7.63 7.51
N ALA A 153 11.60 -7.57 8.82
CA ALA A 153 12.17 -8.51 9.78
C ALA A 153 11.65 -9.93 9.52
N LYS A 154 12.49 -10.91 9.76
CA LYS A 154 12.12 -12.33 9.84
C LYS A 154 12.01 -12.73 11.31
N SER A 155 11.17 -13.75 11.61
CA SER A 155 11.18 -14.34 12.95
C SER A 155 12.55 -14.96 13.23
N ILE A 156 13.02 -14.81 14.47
CA ILE A 156 14.26 -15.40 14.94
C ILE A 156 14.26 -16.95 14.80
N ASP A 157 13.08 -17.55 14.92
CA ASP A 157 12.90 -19.00 14.75
C ASP A 157 13.25 -19.48 13.35
N ASN A 158 13.22 -18.58 12.36
CA ASN A 158 13.50 -18.85 10.95
C ASN A 158 14.94 -18.44 10.55
N VAL A 159 15.78 -18.03 11.50
CA VAL A 159 17.12 -17.53 11.23
C VAL A 159 18.13 -18.36 12.04
N LYS A 160 19.07 -18.98 11.35
CA LYS A 160 20.23 -19.58 12.01
C LYS A 160 21.22 -18.46 12.33
N ILE A 161 21.46 -18.22 13.60
CA ILE A 161 22.48 -17.28 14.07
C ILE A 161 23.76 -18.08 14.27
N PRO A 162 24.84 -17.78 13.52
CA PRO A 162 26.12 -18.43 13.71
C PRO A 162 26.68 -18.13 15.11
N HIS A 163 27.31 -19.11 15.72
CA HIS A 163 27.94 -18.93 17.03
C HIS A 163 29.11 -17.95 16.92
N GLY A 164 29.17 -16.97 17.82
CA GLY A 164 30.27 -15.98 17.86
C GLY A 164 30.06 -14.76 16.93
N GLU A 165 28.96 -14.68 16.22
CA GLU A 165 28.62 -13.50 15.40
C GLU A 165 28.19 -12.32 16.26
N TRP A 166 28.53 -11.11 15.78
CA TRP A 166 28.07 -9.85 16.39
C TRP A 166 26.57 -9.63 16.11
N LEU A 167 25.82 -9.33 17.15
CA LEU A 167 24.40 -9.03 17.07
C LEU A 167 24.12 -7.61 17.58
N SER A 168 23.32 -6.88 16.83
CA SER A 168 22.77 -5.61 17.30
C SER A 168 21.35 -5.83 17.83
N ILE A 169 21.10 -5.38 19.05
CA ILE A 169 19.80 -5.44 19.69
C ILE A 169 19.29 -4.00 19.83
N SER A 170 18.05 -3.76 19.40
CA SER A 170 17.37 -2.48 19.56
C SER A 170 15.94 -2.67 20.02
N GLN A 171 15.40 -1.64 20.68
CA GLN A 171 13.99 -1.64 21.03
C GLN A 171 13.14 -1.56 19.77
N LYS A 172 12.07 -2.37 19.71
CA LYS A 172 11.06 -2.23 18.66
C LYS A 172 10.18 -1.03 18.95
N ILE A 173 10.25 -0.04 18.09
CA ILE A 173 9.47 1.19 18.21
C ILE A 173 8.04 0.92 17.70
N ASN A 174 7.03 1.40 18.43
CA ASN A 174 5.65 1.37 18.02
C ASN A 174 5.30 2.69 17.30
N GLY A 175 5.24 2.64 15.99
CA GLY A 175 4.95 3.80 15.13
C GLY A 175 4.45 3.38 13.76
N ASN A 176 4.37 4.35 12.88
CA ASN A 176 4.00 4.14 11.48
C ASN A 176 5.26 4.19 10.63
N ARG A 177 5.62 3.06 9.98
CA ARG A 177 6.81 2.99 9.12
C ARG A 177 6.87 4.18 8.18
N CYS A 178 8.03 4.81 8.14
CA CYS A 178 8.31 5.92 7.25
C CYS A 178 9.67 5.76 6.58
N VAL A 179 9.67 5.84 5.26
CA VAL A 179 10.88 5.90 4.45
C VAL A 179 10.98 7.28 3.84
N CYS A 180 12.02 8.02 4.20
CA CYS A 180 12.36 9.29 3.56
C CYS A 180 13.23 8.98 2.34
N TYR A 181 12.66 9.14 1.15
CA TYR A 181 13.29 8.80 -0.11
C TYR A 181 13.06 9.91 -1.14
N ARG A 182 14.14 10.39 -1.76
CA ARG A 182 14.14 11.47 -2.76
C ARG A 182 13.34 12.70 -2.33
N GLY A 183 13.49 13.11 -1.05
CA GLY A 183 12.87 14.31 -0.49
C GLY A 183 11.39 14.18 -0.17
N LYS A 184 10.86 12.97 -0.14
CA LYS A 184 9.47 12.68 0.25
C LYS A 184 9.43 11.57 1.30
N MET A 185 8.39 11.58 2.12
CA MET A 185 8.18 10.61 3.17
C MET A 185 7.09 9.63 2.76
N TYR A 186 7.36 8.33 2.83
CA TYR A 186 6.47 7.27 2.36
C TYR A 186 6.17 6.26 3.45
N SER A 187 4.94 5.77 3.48
CA SER A 187 4.56 4.64 4.33
C SER A 187 5.21 3.33 3.85
N ARG A 188 5.12 2.28 4.64
CA ARG A 188 5.54 0.92 4.29
C ARG A 188 5.01 0.44 2.93
N GLN A 189 3.86 0.95 2.49
CA GLN A 189 3.23 0.55 1.24
C GLN A 189 3.51 1.52 0.08
N GLY A 190 4.30 2.57 0.32
CA GLY A 190 4.63 3.59 -0.68
C GLY A 190 3.60 4.70 -0.82
N LYS A 191 2.62 4.80 0.09
CA LYS A 191 1.74 5.95 0.15
C LYS A 191 2.51 7.13 0.76
N GLN A 192 2.48 8.28 0.10
CA GLN A 192 3.15 9.47 0.60
C GLN A 192 2.45 10.00 1.85
N TRP A 193 3.24 10.27 2.90
CA TRP A 193 2.82 11.05 4.06
C TRP A 193 2.84 12.54 3.71
N THR A 194 1.85 13.28 4.15
CA THR A 194 1.71 14.73 3.93
C THR A 194 1.68 15.48 5.26
N GLY A 195 1.99 16.79 5.24
CA GLY A 195 1.97 17.64 6.44
C GLY A 195 3.15 17.38 7.39
N LEU A 196 4.27 16.87 6.88
CA LEU A 196 5.50 16.58 7.64
C LEU A 196 6.69 17.44 7.18
N ASP A 197 6.41 18.63 6.62
CA ASP A 197 7.43 19.51 6.06
C ASP A 197 8.42 20.03 7.13
N TYR A 198 7.97 20.13 8.38
CA TYR A 198 8.80 20.51 9.53
C TYR A 198 9.87 19.44 9.80
N ILE A 199 9.57 18.13 9.69
CA ILE A 199 10.55 17.04 9.79
C ILE A 199 11.57 17.15 8.64
N MET A 200 11.09 17.40 7.41
CA MET A 200 11.98 17.61 6.26
C MET A 200 12.85 18.85 6.42
N SER A 201 12.35 19.89 7.10
CA SER A 201 13.15 21.07 7.46
C SER A 201 14.27 20.71 8.45
N ASP A 202 13.96 19.92 9.46
CA ASP A 202 14.93 19.48 10.45
C ASP A 202 16.01 18.56 9.84
N LEU A 203 15.62 17.65 8.93
CA LEU A 203 16.58 16.84 8.18
C LEU A 203 17.53 17.71 7.34
N ARG A 204 17.05 18.80 6.74
CA ARG A 204 17.92 19.73 6.00
C ARG A 204 18.89 20.46 6.92
N LYS A 205 18.48 20.86 8.14
CA LYS A 205 19.38 21.45 9.15
C LYS A 205 20.51 20.49 9.55
N LEU A 206 20.22 19.19 9.56
CA LEU A 206 21.19 18.12 9.79
C LEU A 206 22.10 17.84 8.58
N GLY A 207 21.96 18.57 7.48
CA GLY A 207 22.74 18.36 6.25
C GLY A 207 22.32 17.13 5.44
N PHE A 208 21.12 16.59 5.70
CA PHE A 208 20.67 15.41 4.97
C PHE A 208 20.38 15.71 3.49
N GLU A 209 21.14 15.06 2.62
CA GLU A 209 21.00 15.16 1.17
C GLU A 209 20.00 14.13 0.63
N SER A 210 18.73 14.53 0.57
CA SER A 210 17.62 13.66 0.21
C SER A 210 17.70 13.06 -1.21
N GLN A 211 18.51 13.66 -2.10
CA GLN A 211 18.72 13.14 -3.46
C GLN A 211 19.74 12.00 -3.49
N VAL A 212 20.58 11.88 -2.46
CA VAL A 212 21.61 10.84 -2.36
C VAL A 212 21.18 9.72 -1.41
N TRP A 213 20.56 10.09 -0.29
CA TRP A 213 20.31 9.22 0.83
C TRP A 213 18.84 8.92 1.04
N CYS A 214 18.59 7.73 1.53
CA CYS A 214 17.31 7.21 1.98
C CYS A 214 17.40 6.89 3.47
N LEU A 215 16.46 7.39 4.25
CA LEU A 215 16.33 7.10 5.68
C LEU A 215 15.11 6.20 5.90
N ASP A 216 15.27 5.21 6.75
CA ASP A 216 14.21 4.31 7.16
C ASP A 216 13.96 4.44 8.66
N GLY A 217 12.71 4.57 9.05
CA GLY A 217 12.35 4.85 10.44
C GLY A 217 10.86 4.67 10.72
N GLU A 218 10.44 5.21 11.86
CA GLU A 218 9.05 5.22 12.31
C GLU A 218 8.60 6.65 12.61
N LEU A 219 7.39 7.01 12.20
CA LEU A 219 6.68 8.20 12.67
C LEU A 219 5.99 7.86 13.99
N VAL A 220 6.36 8.57 15.03
CA VAL A 220 5.95 8.28 16.42
C VAL A 220 5.28 9.52 17.02
N TYR A 221 4.20 9.30 17.76
CA TYR A 221 3.59 10.35 18.58
C TYR A 221 4.51 10.71 19.75
N LYS A 222 4.75 11.99 20.00
CA LYS A 222 5.67 12.49 21.05
C LYS A 222 5.25 12.11 22.47
N ASN A 223 3.98 11.75 22.66
CA ASN A 223 3.42 11.22 23.92
C ASN A 223 3.72 12.04 25.17
N GLU A 224 3.63 13.36 25.09
CA GLU A 224 3.82 14.27 26.22
C GLU A 224 2.76 14.07 27.33
N GLU A 225 1.63 13.40 26.99
CA GLU A 225 0.53 13.11 27.90
C GLU A 225 0.75 11.84 28.74
N GLY A 226 1.81 11.08 28.47
CA GLY A 226 2.10 9.85 29.21
C GLY A 226 1.11 8.69 28.94
N LEU A 227 0.57 8.62 27.72
CA LEU A 227 -0.29 7.52 27.28
C LEU A 227 0.45 6.18 27.24
N SER A 228 -0.27 5.08 27.32
CA SER A 228 0.30 3.77 27.03
C SER A 228 0.86 3.73 25.59
N ASP A 229 1.83 2.85 25.32
CA ASP A 229 2.43 2.70 23.99
C ASP A 229 1.36 2.42 22.92
N ASN A 230 0.35 1.62 23.25
CA ASN A 230 -0.74 1.30 22.35
C ASN A 230 -1.65 2.49 22.08
N ASP A 231 -2.01 3.27 23.09
CA ASP A 231 -2.87 4.44 22.94
C ASP A 231 -2.14 5.56 22.18
N ALA A 232 -0.85 5.76 22.47
CA ALA A 232 0.01 6.68 21.74
C ALA A 232 0.10 6.29 20.26
N PHE A 233 0.26 5.01 19.94
CA PHE A 233 0.27 4.51 18.57
C PHE A 233 -1.08 4.75 17.85
N ILE A 234 -2.20 4.46 18.50
CA ILE A 234 -3.55 4.67 17.94
C ILE A 234 -3.77 6.16 17.66
N LYS A 235 -3.43 7.03 18.64
CA LYS A 235 -3.55 8.49 18.52
C LYS A 235 -2.68 9.03 17.37
N GLY A 236 -1.42 8.65 17.33
CA GLY A 236 -0.49 9.07 16.29
C GLY A 236 -0.93 8.62 14.90
N THR A 237 -1.43 7.38 14.77
CA THR A 237 -1.97 6.85 13.52
C THR A 237 -3.20 7.63 13.05
N GLY A 238 -4.10 8.00 13.97
CA GLY A 238 -5.27 8.83 13.67
C GLY A 238 -4.87 10.20 13.13
N ILE A 239 -3.92 10.87 13.78
CA ILE A 239 -3.37 12.18 13.36
C ILE A 239 -2.70 12.09 11.99
N LEU A 240 -1.85 11.10 11.75
CA LEU A 240 -1.16 10.90 10.48
C LEU A 240 -2.10 10.68 9.29
N ASN A 241 -3.22 9.99 9.52
CA ASN A 241 -4.20 9.71 8.48
C ASN A 241 -5.22 10.84 8.26
N SER A 242 -5.32 11.80 9.17
CA SER A 242 -6.16 12.99 8.99
C SER A 242 -5.51 13.95 7.99
N LEU A 243 -6.31 14.55 7.10
CA LEU A 243 -5.84 15.58 6.17
C LEU A 243 -5.65 16.93 6.86
N ASP A 244 -6.51 17.23 7.85
CA ASP A 244 -6.62 18.55 8.47
C ASP A 244 -5.98 18.65 9.86
N ALA A 245 -5.51 17.52 10.43
CA ALA A 245 -4.91 17.53 11.75
C ALA A 245 -3.52 18.17 11.72
N ASP A 246 -3.21 18.96 12.78
CA ASP A 246 -1.84 19.38 13.08
C ASP A 246 -1.00 18.15 13.44
N LYS A 247 0.10 17.98 12.73
CA LYS A 247 1.03 16.85 12.89
C LYS A 247 2.30 17.20 13.66
N SER A 248 2.41 18.40 14.22
CA SER A 248 3.59 18.88 14.97
C SER A 248 3.96 17.98 16.17
N CYS A 249 2.99 17.22 16.68
CA CYS A 249 3.17 16.21 17.73
C CYS A 249 3.77 14.87 17.25
N ILE A 250 4.12 14.75 15.98
CA ILE A 250 4.76 13.55 15.43
C ILE A 250 6.26 13.82 15.28
N LYS A 251 7.10 12.86 15.67
CA LYS A 251 8.54 12.84 15.42
C LYS A 251 8.93 11.67 14.52
N TYR A 252 10.08 11.76 13.89
CA TYR A 252 10.66 10.73 13.04
C TYR A 252 11.84 10.06 13.73
N VAL A 253 11.71 8.80 14.09
CA VAL A 253 12.75 8.00 14.72
C VAL A 253 13.41 7.15 13.65
N ILE A 254 14.68 7.42 13.35
CA ILE A 254 15.44 6.80 12.27
C ILE A 254 16.20 5.59 12.81
N PHE A 255 16.13 4.47 12.13
CA PHE A 255 16.84 3.26 12.51
C PHE A 255 17.70 2.64 11.40
N ASP A 256 17.62 3.14 10.16
CA ASP A 256 18.53 2.75 9.07
C ASP A 256 18.78 3.91 8.09
N TRP A 257 19.97 3.86 7.46
CA TRP A 257 20.45 4.87 6.52
C TRP A 257 21.15 4.17 5.36
N ILE A 258 20.62 4.31 4.14
CA ILE A 258 21.18 3.72 2.93
C ILE A 258 21.20 4.74 1.79
N SER A 259 21.93 4.43 0.70
CA SER A 259 21.85 5.27 -0.49
C SER A 259 20.52 5.06 -1.23
N ASN A 260 20.03 6.11 -1.93
CA ASN A 260 18.88 5.97 -2.82
C ASN A 260 19.12 4.89 -3.90
N ARG A 261 20.36 4.77 -4.36
CA ARG A 261 20.75 3.75 -5.35
C ARG A 261 20.57 2.32 -4.81
N ASP A 262 20.94 2.09 -3.55
CA ASP A 262 20.81 0.78 -2.92
C ASP A 262 19.34 0.48 -2.60
N PHE A 263 18.59 1.50 -2.19
CA PHE A 263 17.14 1.37 -2.03
C PHE A 263 16.46 0.97 -3.35
N ASP A 264 16.81 1.61 -4.47
CA ASP A 264 16.30 1.27 -5.81
C ASP A 264 16.63 -0.16 -6.24
N LYS A 265 17.82 -0.65 -5.87
CA LYS A 265 18.26 -2.02 -6.15
C LYS A 265 17.66 -3.06 -5.20
N GLY A 266 17.15 -2.62 -4.04
CA GLY A 266 16.66 -3.49 -2.98
C GLY A 266 17.76 -4.24 -2.22
N ILE A 267 19.02 -3.78 -2.32
CA ILE A 267 20.16 -4.36 -1.61
C ILE A 267 21.23 -3.29 -1.37
N SER A 268 21.75 -3.22 -0.15
CA SER A 268 22.92 -2.41 0.18
C SER A 268 24.19 -3.28 0.25
N GLN A 269 25.30 -2.73 -0.24
CA GLN A 269 26.63 -3.32 -0.08
C GLN A 269 27.25 -2.96 1.28
N ASP A 270 26.75 -1.90 1.93
CA ASP A 270 27.21 -1.50 3.24
C ASP A 270 26.68 -2.46 4.32
N SER A 271 27.58 -2.87 5.23
CA SER A 271 27.18 -3.68 6.37
C SER A 271 26.21 -2.91 7.28
N TYR A 272 25.35 -3.63 8.01
CA TYR A 272 24.49 -2.98 9.00
C TYR A 272 25.30 -2.20 10.05
N LYS A 273 26.49 -2.72 10.43
CA LYS A 273 27.39 -2.05 11.36
C LYS A 273 27.80 -0.67 10.83
N SER A 274 28.28 -0.59 9.59
CA SER A 274 28.67 0.69 8.97
C SER A 274 27.51 1.69 8.91
N ARG A 275 26.31 1.22 8.58
CA ARG A 275 25.11 2.08 8.56
C ARG A 275 24.71 2.54 9.97
N LYS A 276 24.93 1.69 10.99
CA LYS A 276 24.68 2.05 12.39
C LYS A 276 25.64 3.11 12.88
N ASP A 277 26.90 3.08 12.44
CA ASP A 277 27.90 4.10 12.78
C ASP A 277 27.46 5.47 12.24
N LEU A 278 26.91 5.56 11.02
CA LEU A 278 26.31 6.79 10.48
C LEU A 278 25.13 7.30 11.32
N LEU A 279 24.30 6.41 11.85
CA LEU A 279 23.18 6.81 12.73
C LEU A 279 23.67 7.36 14.08
N ILE A 280 24.78 6.83 14.60
CA ILE A 280 25.40 7.34 15.81
C ILE A 280 25.92 8.76 15.57
N GLU A 281 26.60 9.02 14.46
CA GLU A 281 27.04 10.36 14.08
C GLU A 281 25.86 11.33 13.94
N LEU A 282 24.79 10.89 13.28
CA LEU A 282 23.56 11.65 13.15
C LEU A 282 22.97 12.03 14.52
N SER A 283 22.98 11.11 15.49
CA SER A 283 22.45 11.36 16.83
C SER A 283 23.22 12.48 17.56
N TYR A 284 24.55 12.56 17.39
CA TYR A 284 25.34 13.66 17.92
C TYR A 284 24.97 15.01 17.28
N ASP A 285 24.74 15.03 15.96
CA ASP A 285 24.33 16.24 15.26
C ASP A 285 22.93 16.71 15.65
N ILE A 286 22.00 15.78 15.86
CA ILE A 286 20.65 16.08 16.39
C ILE A 286 20.75 16.84 17.71
N HIS A 287 21.53 16.31 18.65
CA HIS A 287 21.74 16.96 19.95
C HIS A 287 22.47 18.30 19.83
N ARG A 288 23.53 18.35 19.04
CA ARG A 288 24.35 19.58 18.85
C ARG A 288 23.56 20.74 18.23
N LEU A 289 22.65 20.42 17.30
CA LEU A 289 21.86 21.40 16.54
C LEU A 289 20.48 21.67 17.16
N GLY A 290 20.13 20.99 18.25
CA GLY A 290 18.84 21.16 18.93
C GLY A 290 17.65 20.84 18.05
N VAL A 291 17.76 19.75 17.26
CA VAL A 291 16.65 19.30 16.40
C VAL A 291 15.68 18.46 17.25
N GLU A 292 14.39 18.79 17.20
CA GLU A 292 13.37 18.22 18.11
C GLU A 292 12.47 17.17 17.46
N ASN A 293 12.36 17.18 16.13
CA ASN A 293 11.41 16.32 15.43
C ASN A 293 12.07 15.11 14.75
N VAL A 294 13.36 14.92 14.95
CA VAL A 294 14.15 13.78 14.44
C VAL A 294 14.94 13.17 15.59
N GLU A 295 14.94 11.84 15.65
CA GLU A 295 15.66 11.04 16.65
C GLU A 295 16.34 9.84 16.02
#